data_530b274683920fc175c511b02642d3c5
#
_entry.id   530b274683920fc175c511b02642d3c5
#
_cell.length_a   1.000
_cell.length_b   1.000
_cell.length_c   1.000
_cell.angle_alpha   90.00
_cell.angle_beta   90.00
_cell.angle_gamma   90.00
#
_symmetry.space_group_name_H-M   'P 1'
#
loop_
_entity.id
_entity.type
_entity.pdbx_description
1 polymer ?
#
loop_
_entity_poly.entity_id
_entity_poly.type
_entity_poly.pdbx_seq_one_letter_code
_entity_poly.pdbx_strand_id
1 'polypeptide(L)'
;MIRLAVRVRREDAEVVLAELLELAPGGVEEVQLGEEVVEYAVYGAPGELPQLPALDAAVGDTPVQVSSTEIPDDWSERWKRFHRPVLIEPPRGVPALYVRPPWEAPSDRDDVKEIVIDPGQAFGTGSHATTRLCLELLLELAGLEDAPGPLLDIGTGSGVLAIAAAQLGFAPVLGLDHERESVAATRDSATVNGVTIEVRRFDLRKQALPWLDEADGPSGSLVVVANLLRPLLLDLARGMPCAPSQLLAGGLLRDQVDEVVGAFGERLGLRERERRVSGEWAAVWLTNA
;
A
#
# COMPACT_ATOMS: atom_id res chain seq x y z
N MET A 1 -24.36 -2.35 -11.84
CA MET A 1 -23.06 -2.86 -11.36
C MET A 1 -23.22 -4.29 -10.87
N ILE A 2 -22.19 -5.12 -11.00
CA ILE A 2 -22.21 -6.52 -10.53
C ILE A 2 -21.25 -6.64 -9.34
N ARG A 3 -21.68 -7.33 -8.29
CA ARG A 3 -20.84 -7.77 -7.18
C ARG A 3 -20.52 -9.24 -7.36
N LEU A 4 -19.26 -9.57 -7.53
CA LEU A 4 -18.76 -10.95 -7.55
C LEU A 4 -18.16 -11.24 -6.18
N ALA A 5 -18.72 -12.20 -5.46
CA ALA A 5 -18.24 -12.58 -4.12
C ALA A 5 -17.69 -14.00 -4.13
N VAL A 6 -16.52 -14.16 -3.53
CA VAL A 6 -15.81 -15.43 -3.38
C VAL A 6 -15.67 -15.73 -1.90
N ARG A 7 -16.29 -16.80 -1.44
CA ARG A 7 -16.20 -17.29 -0.06
C ARG A 7 -15.18 -18.41 0.01
N VAL A 8 -14.30 -18.31 0.98
CA VAL A 8 -13.19 -19.23 1.17
C VAL A 8 -12.97 -19.50 2.66
N ARG A 9 -12.41 -20.64 3.00
CA ARG A 9 -11.97 -20.91 4.37
C ARG A 9 -10.81 -20.01 4.73
N ARG A 10 -10.71 -19.62 6.00
CA ARG A 10 -9.67 -18.71 6.50
C ARG A 10 -8.25 -19.22 6.22
N GLU A 11 -8.05 -20.51 6.27
CA GLU A 11 -6.76 -21.14 5.98
C GLU A 11 -6.29 -20.95 4.53
N ASP A 12 -7.23 -20.77 3.58
CA ASP A 12 -6.97 -20.59 2.16
C ASP A 12 -7.14 -19.12 1.71
N ALA A 13 -7.53 -18.22 2.62
CA ALA A 13 -7.95 -16.86 2.31
C ALA A 13 -6.85 -16.03 1.62
N GLU A 14 -5.60 -16.20 2.04
CA GLU A 14 -4.48 -15.44 1.50
C GLU A 14 -4.16 -15.79 0.04
N VAL A 15 -4.22 -17.08 -0.29
CA VAL A 15 -3.97 -17.54 -1.66
C VAL A 15 -5.04 -16.99 -2.58
N VAL A 16 -6.31 -17.06 -2.15
CA VAL A 16 -7.44 -16.54 -2.93
C VAL A 16 -7.40 -15.02 -3.04
N LEU A 17 -7.02 -14.31 -2.01
CA LEU A 17 -6.86 -12.84 -2.05
C LEU A 17 -5.76 -12.42 -3.03
N ALA A 18 -4.61 -13.10 -3.01
CA ALA A 18 -3.51 -12.78 -3.92
C ALA A 18 -3.93 -12.96 -5.39
N GLU A 19 -4.62 -14.05 -5.71
CA GLU A 19 -5.13 -14.30 -7.07
C GLU A 19 -6.24 -13.32 -7.47
N LEU A 20 -7.13 -12.97 -6.54
CA LEU A 20 -8.18 -11.99 -6.80
C LEU A 20 -7.62 -10.58 -7.06
N LEU A 21 -6.55 -10.18 -6.36
CA LEU A 21 -5.89 -8.90 -6.58
C LEU A 21 -5.20 -8.82 -7.95
N GLU A 22 -4.71 -9.95 -8.48
CA GLU A 22 -4.18 -10.00 -9.84
C GLU A 22 -5.29 -9.87 -10.91
N LEU A 23 -6.47 -10.43 -10.62
CA LEU A 23 -7.62 -10.43 -11.55
C LEU A 23 -8.49 -9.16 -11.45
N ALA A 24 -8.42 -8.47 -10.33
CA ALA A 24 -9.25 -7.32 -10.02
C ALA A 24 -8.42 -6.18 -9.39
N PRO A 25 -7.62 -5.47 -10.19
CA PRO A 25 -6.76 -4.38 -9.71
C PRO A 25 -7.54 -3.20 -9.13
N GLY A 26 -8.84 -3.10 -9.37
CA GLY A 26 -9.73 -2.11 -8.77
C GLY A 26 -9.98 -2.28 -7.27
N GLY A 27 -9.45 -3.35 -6.67
CA GLY A 27 -9.56 -3.63 -5.25
C GLY A 27 -10.54 -4.74 -4.91
N VAL A 28 -10.32 -5.34 -3.75
CA VAL A 28 -11.11 -6.44 -3.18
C VAL A 28 -11.62 -6.04 -1.82
N GLU A 29 -12.93 -6.15 -1.59
CA GLU A 29 -13.52 -5.99 -0.27
C GLU A 29 -13.41 -7.30 0.49
N GLU A 30 -12.92 -7.25 1.74
CA GLU A 30 -12.90 -8.39 2.65
C GLU A 30 -14.01 -8.28 3.68
N VAL A 31 -14.82 -9.33 3.80
CA VAL A 31 -15.89 -9.44 4.80
C VAL A 31 -15.69 -10.72 5.60
N GLN A 32 -15.52 -10.61 6.90
CA GLN A 32 -15.45 -11.77 7.78
C GLN A 32 -16.87 -12.34 8.04
N LEU A 33 -17.12 -13.58 7.62
CA LEU A 33 -18.39 -14.29 7.84
C LEU A 33 -18.31 -15.30 9.00
N GLY A 34 -17.74 -14.87 10.14
CA GLY A 34 -17.49 -15.70 11.30
C GLY A 34 -16.02 -16.02 11.52
N GLU A 35 -15.71 -17.06 12.30
CA GLU A 35 -14.33 -17.40 12.67
C GLU A 35 -13.58 -18.17 11.57
N GLU A 36 -14.30 -18.91 10.72
CA GLU A 36 -13.70 -19.88 9.77
C GLU A 36 -13.82 -19.50 8.29
N VAL A 37 -14.66 -18.49 7.96
CA VAL A 37 -14.96 -18.13 6.57
C VAL A 37 -14.74 -16.66 6.31
N VAL A 38 -14.03 -16.36 5.23
CA VAL A 38 -13.81 -15.02 4.68
C VAL A 38 -14.52 -14.91 3.33
N GLU A 39 -15.16 -13.79 3.06
CA GLU A 39 -15.75 -13.46 1.77
C GLU A 39 -14.95 -12.29 1.17
N TYR A 40 -14.47 -12.50 -0.03
CA TYR A 40 -13.87 -11.46 -0.85
C TYR A 40 -14.86 -11.02 -1.92
N ALA A 41 -15.08 -9.72 -2.07
CA ALA A 41 -15.98 -9.18 -3.07
C ALA A 41 -15.28 -8.20 -4.01
N VAL A 42 -15.56 -8.35 -5.30
CA VAL A 42 -15.10 -7.48 -6.37
C VAL A 42 -16.29 -6.84 -7.05
N TYR A 43 -16.16 -5.59 -7.43
CA TYR A 43 -17.22 -4.79 -8.03
C TYR A 43 -16.81 -4.29 -9.40
N GLY A 44 -17.74 -4.34 -10.39
CA GLY A 44 -17.46 -3.86 -11.74
C GLY A 44 -18.73 -3.76 -12.59
N ALA A 45 -18.59 -3.13 -13.75
CA ALA A 45 -19.66 -3.12 -14.75
C ALA A 45 -19.83 -4.52 -15.38
N PRO A 46 -21.00 -4.82 -15.98
CA PRO A 46 -21.18 -6.06 -16.71
C PRO A 46 -20.10 -6.21 -17.80
N GLY A 47 -19.28 -7.25 -17.69
CA GLY A 47 -18.18 -7.55 -18.62
C GLY A 47 -16.80 -7.05 -18.18
N GLU A 48 -16.70 -6.28 -17.10
CA GLU A 48 -15.40 -5.82 -16.52
C GLU A 48 -14.88 -6.74 -15.41
N LEU A 49 -15.74 -7.58 -14.84
CA LEU A 49 -15.36 -8.51 -13.78
C LEU A 49 -14.67 -9.75 -14.35
N PRO A 50 -13.76 -10.38 -13.59
CA PRO A 50 -13.19 -11.67 -13.93
C PRO A 50 -14.28 -12.69 -14.23
N GLN A 51 -14.11 -13.45 -15.32
CA GLN A 51 -15.04 -14.51 -15.63
C GLN A 51 -14.83 -15.71 -14.71
N LEU A 52 -15.90 -16.42 -14.34
CA LEU A 52 -15.84 -17.60 -13.47
C LEU A 52 -14.75 -18.63 -13.86
N PRO A 53 -14.55 -18.96 -15.16
CA PRO A 53 -13.47 -19.86 -15.56
C PRO A 53 -12.05 -19.33 -15.27
N ALA A 54 -11.85 -18.00 -15.28
CA ALA A 54 -10.57 -17.40 -14.93
C ALA A 54 -10.33 -17.45 -13.41
N LEU A 55 -11.37 -17.28 -12.61
CA LEU A 55 -11.36 -17.44 -11.17
C LEU A 55 -11.07 -18.89 -10.75
N ASP A 56 -11.75 -19.85 -11.33
CA ASP A 56 -11.53 -21.27 -11.08
C ASP A 56 -10.09 -21.70 -11.46
N ALA A 57 -9.55 -21.13 -12.55
CA ALA A 57 -8.17 -21.39 -12.96
C ALA A 57 -7.14 -20.74 -12.04
N ALA A 58 -7.46 -19.58 -11.45
CA ALA A 58 -6.56 -18.85 -10.57
C ALA A 58 -6.47 -19.47 -9.18
N VAL A 59 -7.61 -19.87 -8.59
CA VAL A 59 -7.65 -20.48 -7.24
C VAL A 59 -7.32 -21.98 -7.24
N GLY A 60 -7.19 -22.60 -8.41
CA GLY A 60 -6.81 -24.01 -8.57
C GLY A 60 -7.78 -24.97 -7.87
N ASP A 61 -7.23 -25.91 -7.10
CA ASP A 61 -8.02 -26.92 -6.35
C ASP A 61 -8.59 -26.39 -5.01
N THR A 62 -8.42 -25.12 -4.70
CA THR A 62 -8.95 -24.52 -3.46
C THR A 62 -10.47 -24.42 -3.51
N PRO A 63 -11.21 -25.03 -2.55
CA PRO A 63 -12.67 -25.02 -2.57
C PRO A 63 -13.19 -23.61 -2.24
N VAL A 64 -13.77 -22.94 -3.23
CA VAL A 64 -14.37 -21.62 -3.10
C VAL A 64 -15.84 -21.65 -3.50
N GLN A 65 -16.65 -20.79 -2.86
CA GLN A 65 -18.02 -20.52 -3.28
C GLN A 65 -18.09 -19.17 -3.97
N VAL A 66 -18.40 -19.17 -5.24
CA VAL A 66 -18.55 -17.94 -6.03
C VAL A 66 -20.01 -17.60 -6.20
N SER A 67 -20.38 -16.36 -5.93
CA SER A 67 -21.72 -15.82 -6.16
C SER A 67 -21.64 -14.48 -6.88
N SER A 68 -22.54 -14.27 -7.84
CA SER A 68 -22.68 -13.00 -8.55
C SER A 68 -24.06 -12.40 -8.24
N THR A 69 -24.09 -11.13 -7.90
CA THR A 69 -25.32 -10.42 -7.58
C THR A 69 -25.34 -9.09 -8.32
N GLU A 70 -26.44 -8.82 -9.02
CA GLU A 70 -26.67 -7.52 -9.61
C GLU A 70 -27.05 -6.51 -8.52
N ILE A 71 -26.33 -5.38 -8.47
CA ILE A 71 -26.50 -4.38 -7.43
C ILE A 71 -27.16 -3.16 -8.06
N PRO A 72 -28.19 -2.57 -7.40
CA PRO A 72 -28.82 -1.34 -7.85
C PRO A 72 -27.82 -0.19 -7.98
N ASP A 73 -28.13 0.80 -8.83
CA ASP A 73 -27.25 1.94 -9.12
C ASP A 73 -26.96 2.85 -7.90
N ASP A 74 -27.69 2.68 -6.79
CA ASP A 74 -27.41 3.37 -5.52
C ASP A 74 -26.16 2.84 -4.78
N TRP A 75 -25.53 1.79 -5.31
CA TRP A 75 -24.30 1.22 -4.75
C TRP A 75 -23.13 2.22 -4.75
N SER A 76 -23.08 3.11 -5.75
CA SER A 76 -22.07 4.18 -5.80
C SER A 76 -22.10 5.10 -4.57
N GLU A 77 -23.23 5.16 -3.86
CA GLU A 77 -23.36 5.89 -2.60
C GLU A 77 -23.10 5.00 -1.37
N ARG A 78 -23.32 3.67 -1.50
CA ARG A 78 -23.12 2.75 -0.37
C ARG A 78 -21.65 2.42 -0.14
N TRP A 79 -20.87 2.19 -1.20
CA TRP A 79 -19.44 1.89 -1.06
C TRP A 79 -18.66 3.05 -0.45
N LYS A 80 -19.07 4.29 -0.66
CA LYS A 80 -18.52 5.47 0.00
C LYS A 80 -18.54 5.36 1.53
N ARG A 81 -19.54 4.68 2.09
CA ARG A 81 -19.69 4.52 3.55
C ARG A 81 -18.62 3.64 4.17
N PHE A 82 -17.97 2.80 3.38
CA PHE A 82 -16.88 1.94 3.84
C PHE A 82 -15.52 2.66 3.84
N HIS A 83 -15.40 3.75 3.07
CA HIS A 83 -14.20 4.57 3.03
C HIS A 83 -14.33 5.75 3.98
N ARG A 84 -14.02 5.51 5.24
CA ARG A 84 -14.03 6.53 6.28
C ARG A 84 -12.65 7.17 6.43
N PRO A 85 -12.61 8.44 6.88
CA PRO A 85 -11.34 9.08 7.21
C PRO A 85 -10.56 8.30 8.26
N VAL A 86 -9.23 8.34 8.14
CA VAL A 86 -8.30 7.73 9.08
C VAL A 86 -7.40 8.81 9.65
N LEU A 87 -7.43 8.95 10.97
CA LEU A 87 -6.50 9.82 11.69
C LEU A 87 -5.34 8.97 12.23
N ILE A 88 -4.13 9.42 11.95
CA ILE A 88 -2.90 8.80 12.43
C ILE A 88 -2.19 9.79 13.32
N GLU A 89 -2.18 9.48 14.61
CA GLU A 89 -1.57 10.33 15.62
C GLU A 89 -0.04 10.21 15.58
N PRO A 90 0.67 11.33 15.61
CA PRO A 90 2.13 11.34 15.54
C PRO A 90 2.79 11.13 16.91
N PRO A 91 4.09 10.83 16.92
CA PRO A 91 4.93 11.15 18.04
C PRO A 91 5.00 12.68 18.24
N ARG A 92 5.47 13.13 19.42
CA ARG A 92 5.54 14.56 19.74
C ARG A 92 6.39 15.33 18.72
N GLY A 93 5.86 16.48 18.28
CA GLY A 93 6.59 17.43 17.43
C GLY A 93 6.38 17.25 15.92
N VAL A 94 5.58 16.28 15.51
CA VAL A 94 5.20 16.03 14.10
C VAL A 94 3.69 16.27 13.96
N PRO A 95 3.19 16.84 12.85
CA PRO A 95 1.74 16.94 12.62
C PRO A 95 1.10 15.59 12.42
N ALA A 96 -0.14 15.41 12.87
CA ALA A 96 -0.92 14.21 12.58
C ALA A 96 -1.24 14.12 11.07
N LEU A 97 -1.53 12.91 10.56
CA LEU A 97 -2.02 12.70 9.21
C LEU A 97 -3.51 12.37 9.25
N TYR A 98 -4.29 13.08 8.43
CA TYR A 98 -5.72 12.82 8.25
C TYR A 98 -5.97 12.42 6.81
N VAL A 99 -6.08 11.11 6.58
CA VAL A 99 -6.34 10.55 5.25
C VAL A 99 -7.84 10.41 5.07
N ARG A 100 -8.39 11.02 4.04
CA ARG A 100 -9.83 10.98 3.74
C ARG A 100 -10.13 10.85 2.26
N PRO A 101 -11.27 10.28 1.91
CA PRO A 101 -11.79 10.37 0.55
C PRO A 101 -12.32 11.80 0.24
N PRO A 102 -12.49 12.18 -1.04
CA PRO A 102 -12.88 13.54 -1.43
C PRO A 102 -14.29 13.95 -0.98
N TRP A 103 -15.19 13.01 -0.69
CA TRP A 103 -16.56 13.29 -0.22
C TRP A 103 -16.68 13.45 1.30
N GLU A 104 -15.66 13.14 2.07
CA GLU A 104 -15.64 13.36 3.51
C GLU A 104 -15.14 14.77 3.85
N ALA A 105 -15.67 15.34 4.94
CA ALA A 105 -15.30 16.68 5.37
C ALA A 105 -13.83 16.78 5.78
N PRO A 106 -13.19 17.94 5.58
CA PRO A 106 -11.91 18.26 6.17
C PRO A 106 -11.89 18.09 7.69
N SER A 107 -10.69 17.90 8.25
CA SER A 107 -10.51 17.87 9.70
C SER A 107 -10.76 19.26 10.32
N ASP A 108 -11.38 19.29 11.49
CA ASP A 108 -11.51 20.52 12.30
C ASP A 108 -10.24 20.84 13.10
N ARG A 109 -9.19 20.03 12.98
CA ARG A 109 -7.90 20.18 13.70
C ARG A 109 -6.90 20.96 12.86
N ASP A 110 -6.25 21.96 13.49
CA ASP A 110 -5.20 22.76 12.84
C ASP A 110 -3.82 22.08 12.83
N ASP A 111 -3.64 21.03 13.63
CA ASP A 111 -2.37 20.29 13.80
C ASP A 111 -2.27 19.04 12.93
N VAL A 112 -3.06 18.95 11.86
CA VAL A 112 -3.05 17.81 10.95
C VAL A 112 -2.59 18.20 9.54
N LYS A 113 -1.98 17.25 8.84
CA LYS A 113 -1.77 17.27 7.39
C LYS A 113 -2.87 16.43 6.77
N GLU A 114 -3.70 17.04 5.93
CA GLU A 114 -4.74 16.35 5.21
C GLU A 114 -4.21 15.69 3.94
N ILE A 115 -4.65 14.46 3.72
CA ILE A 115 -4.35 13.70 2.50
C ILE A 115 -5.68 13.24 1.91
N VAL A 116 -6.01 13.75 0.73
CA VAL A 116 -7.22 13.38 -0.01
C VAL A 116 -6.87 12.29 -1.01
N ILE A 117 -7.46 11.11 -0.84
CA ILE A 117 -7.29 9.96 -1.74
C ILE A 117 -8.64 9.49 -2.24
N ASP A 118 -8.80 9.38 -3.55
CA ASP A 118 -9.97 8.74 -4.16
C ASP A 118 -9.77 7.22 -4.18
N PRO A 119 -10.56 6.46 -3.41
CA PRO A 119 -10.38 5.01 -3.31
C PRO A 119 -10.80 4.23 -4.57
N GLY A 120 -11.43 4.89 -5.54
CA GLY A 120 -11.86 4.24 -6.78
C GLY A 120 -10.77 4.00 -7.82
N GLN A 121 -9.54 4.46 -7.60
CA GLN A 121 -8.53 4.52 -8.66
C GLN A 121 -7.33 3.57 -8.46
N ALA A 122 -6.97 3.22 -7.23
CA ALA A 122 -5.83 2.34 -6.94
C ALA A 122 -5.84 1.85 -5.49
N PHE A 123 -5.05 0.81 -5.20
CA PHE A 123 -4.86 0.30 -3.83
C PHE A 123 -4.16 1.34 -2.93
N GLY A 124 -4.45 1.29 -1.61
CA GLY A 124 -3.77 2.13 -0.62
C GLY A 124 -4.55 3.38 -0.19
N THR A 125 -5.83 3.22 0.16
CA THR A 125 -6.71 4.34 0.59
C THR A 125 -6.42 4.86 2.01
N GLY A 126 -5.41 4.33 2.69
CA GLY A 126 -5.11 4.64 4.09
C GLY A 126 -5.93 3.83 5.11
N SER A 127 -7.07 3.24 4.72
CA SER A 127 -7.93 2.46 5.62
C SER A 127 -7.39 1.05 5.88
N HIS A 128 -6.62 0.47 4.96
CA HIS A 128 -6.03 -0.84 5.14
C HIS A 128 -4.95 -0.82 6.23
N ALA A 129 -4.91 -1.87 7.06
CA ALA A 129 -3.99 -1.94 8.19
C ALA A 129 -2.52 -1.75 7.81
N THR A 130 -2.07 -2.34 6.70
CA THR A 130 -0.68 -2.24 6.23
C THR A 130 -0.30 -0.81 5.85
N THR A 131 -1.17 -0.10 5.14
CA THR A 131 -0.95 1.31 4.77
C THR A 131 -0.88 2.19 6.02
N ARG A 132 -1.77 1.95 6.99
CA ARG A 132 -1.78 2.66 8.25
C ARG A 132 -0.48 2.44 9.03
N LEU A 133 -0.01 1.20 9.14
CA LEU A 133 1.25 0.88 9.82
C LEU A 133 2.45 1.55 9.15
N CYS A 134 2.49 1.61 7.81
CA CYS A 134 3.54 2.34 7.08
C CYS A 134 3.48 3.85 7.34
N LEU A 135 2.28 4.45 7.37
CA LEU A 135 2.11 5.87 7.71
C LEU A 135 2.54 6.19 9.15
N GLU A 136 2.24 5.31 10.10
CA GLU A 136 2.70 5.44 11.48
C GLU A 136 4.23 5.42 11.58
N LEU A 137 4.90 4.47 10.90
CA LEU A 137 6.37 4.42 10.85
C LEU A 137 6.97 5.62 10.12
N LEU A 138 6.32 6.10 9.05
CA LEU A 138 6.76 7.29 8.32
C LEU A 138 6.68 8.55 9.18
N LEU A 139 5.64 8.69 10.01
CA LEU A 139 5.52 9.78 10.98
C LEU A 139 6.64 9.75 12.02
N GLU A 140 6.99 8.58 12.54
CA GLU A 140 8.11 8.46 13.48
C GLU A 140 9.43 8.80 12.83
N LEU A 141 9.66 8.31 11.60
CA LEU A 141 10.86 8.65 10.84
C LEU A 141 10.97 10.16 10.61
N ALA A 142 9.86 10.82 10.25
CA ALA A 142 9.82 12.27 10.04
C ALA A 142 10.13 13.09 11.29
N GLY A 143 9.96 12.52 12.47
CA GLY A 143 10.28 13.13 13.77
C GLY A 143 11.76 13.05 14.16
N LEU A 144 12.61 12.40 13.39
CA LEU A 144 14.05 12.34 13.67
C LEU A 144 14.76 13.62 13.21
N GLU A 145 15.82 14.01 13.94
CA GLU A 145 16.58 15.26 13.69
C GLU A 145 17.20 15.31 12.29
N ASP A 146 17.61 14.16 11.73
CA ASP A 146 18.24 14.04 10.41
C ASP A 146 17.27 13.77 9.25
N ALA A 147 15.96 13.72 9.52
CA ALA A 147 14.93 13.70 8.49
C ALA A 147 14.43 15.13 8.23
N PRO A 148 13.91 15.42 7.03
CA PRO A 148 13.65 14.57 5.89
C PRO A 148 14.69 14.69 4.76
N GLY A 149 14.95 13.57 4.06
CA GLY A 149 15.76 13.46 2.86
C GLY A 149 14.95 13.02 1.63
N PRO A 150 15.62 12.53 0.57
CA PRO A 150 14.95 11.94 -0.58
C PRO A 150 14.19 10.66 -0.19
N LEU A 151 13.02 10.45 -0.82
CA LEU A 151 12.20 9.28 -0.55
C LEU A 151 11.74 8.60 -1.84
N LEU A 152 11.90 7.28 -1.87
CA LEU A 152 11.47 6.40 -2.95
C LEU A 152 10.32 5.51 -2.44
N ASP A 153 9.13 5.65 -3.04
CA ASP A 153 7.94 4.83 -2.73
C ASP A 153 7.75 3.78 -3.83
N ILE A 154 7.95 2.50 -3.49
CA ILE A 154 7.92 1.37 -4.43
C ILE A 154 6.58 0.64 -4.29
N GLY A 155 5.82 0.59 -5.38
CA GLY A 155 4.42 0.17 -5.37
C GLY A 155 3.53 1.28 -4.81
N THR A 156 3.66 2.48 -5.37
CA THR A 156 3.04 3.69 -4.81
C THR A 156 1.50 3.66 -4.80
N GLY A 157 0.87 2.87 -5.68
CA GLY A 157 -0.58 2.68 -5.74
C GLY A 157 -1.36 3.99 -5.87
N SER A 158 -2.13 4.34 -4.85
CA SER A 158 -2.85 5.62 -4.77
C SER A 158 -1.96 6.84 -4.56
N GLY A 159 -0.68 6.63 -4.20
CA GLY A 159 0.26 7.68 -3.84
C GLY A 159 0.22 8.11 -2.38
N VAL A 160 -0.58 7.48 -1.54
CA VAL A 160 -0.79 7.95 -0.15
C VAL A 160 0.49 8.08 0.65
N LEU A 161 1.43 7.12 0.53
CA LEU A 161 2.71 7.14 1.26
C LEU A 161 3.64 8.22 0.70
N ALA A 162 3.75 8.33 -0.63
CA ALA A 162 4.52 9.38 -1.29
C ALA A 162 4.00 10.78 -0.98
N ILE A 163 2.66 10.97 -0.96
CA ILE A 163 2.00 12.25 -0.62
C ILE A 163 2.25 12.59 0.84
N ALA A 164 2.08 11.62 1.75
CA ALA A 164 2.39 11.79 3.17
C ALA A 164 3.85 12.23 3.35
N ALA A 165 4.79 11.56 2.71
CA ALA A 165 6.20 11.90 2.75
C ALA A 165 6.45 13.34 2.29
N ALA A 166 5.90 13.73 1.12
CA ALA A 166 6.06 15.10 0.60
C ALA A 166 5.48 16.16 1.55
N GLN A 167 4.32 15.91 2.16
CA GLN A 167 3.72 16.82 3.15
C GLN A 167 4.52 16.89 4.46
N LEU A 168 5.22 15.82 4.82
CA LEU A 168 6.13 15.77 5.98
C LEU A 168 7.51 16.38 5.69
N GLY A 169 7.75 16.86 4.46
CA GLY A 169 8.95 17.59 4.08
C GLY A 169 10.03 16.73 3.40
N PHE A 170 9.80 15.44 3.14
CA PHE A 170 10.71 14.64 2.33
C PHE A 170 10.79 15.20 0.91
N ALA A 171 12.00 15.38 0.40
CA ALA A 171 12.24 15.90 -0.93
C ALA A 171 13.64 15.51 -1.44
N PRO A 172 13.76 15.15 -2.75
CA PRO A 172 12.68 14.85 -3.67
C PRO A 172 11.94 13.55 -3.31
N VAL A 173 10.69 13.40 -3.81
CA VAL A 173 9.90 12.17 -3.67
C VAL A 173 9.68 11.56 -5.04
N LEU A 174 9.95 10.25 -5.17
CA LEU A 174 9.72 9.47 -6.38
C LEU A 174 8.81 8.29 -6.07
N GLY A 175 7.65 8.26 -6.70
CA GLY A 175 6.72 7.12 -6.68
C GLY A 175 6.93 6.20 -7.88
N LEU A 176 7.01 4.90 -7.64
CA LEU A 176 7.17 3.86 -8.64
C LEU A 176 6.02 2.87 -8.60
N ASP A 177 5.45 2.54 -9.75
CA ASP A 177 4.46 1.48 -9.87
C ASP A 177 4.52 0.81 -11.24
N HIS A 178 4.16 -0.47 -11.32
CA HIS A 178 4.14 -1.19 -12.60
C HIS A 178 2.84 -0.97 -13.37
N GLU A 179 1.76 -0.62 -12.69
CA GLU A 179 0.45 -0.37 -13.26
C GLU A 179 0.33 1.07 -13.78
N ARG A 180 -0.22 1.22 -14.98
CA ARG A 180 -0.45 2.55 -15.56
C ARG A 180 -1.50 3.33 -14.79
N GLU A 181 -2.51 2.63 -14.31
CA GLU A 181 -3.63 3.13 -13.53
C GLU A 181 -3.13 3.70 -12.20
N SER A 182 -2.26 2.99 -11.49
CA SER A 182 -1.62 3.45 -10.25
C SER A 182 -0.74 4.68 -10.48
N VAL A 183 0.03 4.71 -11.57
CA VAL A 183 0.83 5.89 -11.96
C VAL A 183 -0.05 7.10 -12.23
N ALA A 184 -1.19 6.92 -12.91
CA ALA A 184 -2.15 8.01 -13.15
C ALA A 184 -2.80 8.46 -11.83
N ALA A 185 -3.30 7.52 -11.03
CA ALA A 185 -3.93 7.80 -9.73
C ALA A 185 -2.99 8.56 -8.79
N THR A 186 -1.71 8.16 -8.68
CA THR A 186 -0.73 8.88 -7.85
C THR A 186 -0.52 10.32 -8.34
N ARG A 187 -0.45 10.57 -9.65
CA ARG A 187 -0.29 11.92 -10.21
C ARG A 187 -1.50 12.80 -9.92
N ASP A 188 -2.69 12.25 -10.10
CA ASP A 188 -3.94 12.96 -9.83
C ASP A 188 -4.07 13.25 -8.32
N SER A 189 -3.79 12.27 -7.47
CA SER A 189 -3.77 12.44 -6.02
C SER A 189 -2.73 13.50 -5.59
N ALA A 190 -1.52 13.48 -6.15
CA ALA A 190 -0.49 14.49 -5.85
C ALA A 190 -0.97 15.91 -6.22
N THR A 191 -1.65 16.06 -7.36
CA THR A 191 -2.22 17.32 -7.81
C THR A 191 -3.31 17.81 -6.85
N VAL A 192 -4.23 16.94 -6.44
CA VAL A 192 -5.31 17.25 -5.49
C VAL A 192 -4.75 17.71 -4.14
N ASN A 193 -3.65 17.09 -3.71
CA ASN A 193 -3.00 17.39 -2.43
C ASN A 193 -1.97 18.53 -2.51
N GLY A 194 -1.77 19.14 -3.68
CA GLY A 194 -0.86 20.27 -3.86
C GLY A 194 0.62 19.95 -3.59
N VAL A 195 1.05 18.69 -3.75
CA VAL A 195 2.43 18.25 -3.56
C VAL A 195 3.13 17.95 -4.88
N THR A 196 4.45 18.10 -4.89
CA THR A 196 5.29 17.76 -6.05
C THR A 196 5.92 16.40 -5.83
N ILE A 197 5.53 15.42 -6.64
CA ILE A 197 6.04 14.05 -6.63
C ILE A 197 6.38 13.68 -8.07
N GLU A 198 7.56 13.14 -8.29
CA GLU A 198 7.84 12.46 -9.54
C GLU A 198 7.22 11.07 -9.52
N VAL A 199 6.53 10.66 -10.59
CA VAL A 199 5.89 9.34 -10.67
C VAL A 199 6.27 8.68 -11.97
N ARG A 200 6.87 7.47 -11.88
CA ARG A 200 7.33 6.69 -13.03
C ARG A 200 6.68 5.31 -13.04
N ARG A 201 6.36 4.84 -14.26
CA ARG A 201 6.04 3.43 -14.43
C ARG A 201 7.31 2.60 -14.30
N PHE A 202 7.28 1.58 -13.45
CA PHE A 202 8.45 0.80 -13.09
C PHE A 202 8.09 -0.66 -12.79
N ASP A 203 8.81 -1.60 -13.40
CA ASP A 203 8.69 -3.03 -13.12
C ASP A 203 9.90 -3.49 -12.31
N LEU A 204 9.71 -3.76 -11.03
CA LEU A 204 10.75 -4.18 -10.09
C LEU A 204 11.55 -5.41 -10.56
N ARG A 205 10.91 -6.29 -11.33
CA ARG A 205 11.53 -7.52 -11.81
C ARG A 205 12.36 -7.34 -13.09
N LYS A 206 12.24 -6.19 -13.76
CA LYS A 206 12.85 -5.96 -15.07
C LYS A 206 13.80 -4.78 -15.15
N GLN A 207 13.72 -3.88 -14.18
CA GLN A 207 14.43 -2.60 -14.22
C GLN A 207 15.31 -2.42 -12.99
N ALA A 208 16.47 -1.77 -13.15
CA ALA A 208 17.30 -1.35 -12.04
C ALA A 208 16.60 -0.23 -11.25
N LEU A 209 16.69 -0.28 -9.91
CA LEU A 209 16.09 0.72 -9.03
C LEU A 209 16.76 2.08 -9.24
N PRO A 210 15.99 3.14 -9.56
CA PRO A 210 16.55 4.48 -9.66
C PRO A 210 17.05 4.95 -8.29
N TRP A 211 17.99 5.92 -8.30
CA TRP A 211 18.59 6.54 -7.12
C TRP A 211 19.47 5.62 -6.25
N LEU A 212 19.38 4.33 -6.40
CA LEU A 212 20.24 3.36 -5.71
C LEU A 212 21.41 2.90 -6.58
N ASP A 213 21.30 3.04 -7.91
CA ASP A 213 22.27 2.53 -8.89
C ASP A 213 23.05 3.65 -9.61
N GLU A 214 22.69 4.91 -9.39
CA GLU A 214 23.23 6.05 -10.12
C GLU A 214 24.17 6.88 -9.25
N ALA A 215 25.34 7.21 -9.81
CA ALA A 215 26.23 8.22 -9.24
C ALA A 215 25.58 9.62 -9.13
N ASP A 216 24.42 9.80 -9.79
CA ASP A 216 23.62 11.02 -9.85
C ASP A 216 22.32 10.95 -9.01
N GLY A 217 22.20 10.01 -8.07
CA GLY A 217 21.09 9.98 -7.14
C GLY A 217 21.02 11.25 -6.28
N PRO A 218 19.84 11.57 -5.71
CA PRO A 218 19.71 12.78 -4.89
C PRO A 218 20.63 12.71 -3.67
N SER A 219 21.24 13.83 -3.33
CA SER A 219 22.10 13.94 -2.14
C SER A 219 21.26 13.78 -0.87
N GLY A 220 21.77 13.03 0.09
CA GLY A 220 21.15 12.85 1.41
C GLY A 220 20.88 11.39 1.76
N SER A 221 20.29 11.20 2.91
CA SER A 221 19.93 9.88 3.45
C SER A 221 18.67 9.36 2.75
N LEU A 222 18.83 8.50 1.74
CA LEU A 222 17.69 7.93 1.01
C LEU A 222 16.83 7.07 1.92
N VAL A 223 15.54 7.38 1.92
CA VAL A 223 14.48 6.58 2.52
C VAL A 223 13.77 5.79 1.43
N VAL A 224 13.56 4.50 1.64
CA VAL A 224 12.73 3.65 0.79
C VAL A 224 11.49 3.23 1.56
N VAL A 225 10.33 3.37 0.93
CA VAL A 225 9.07 2.83 1.45
C VAL A 225 8.55 1.80 0.45
N ALA A 226 8.10 0.65 0.92
CA ALA A 226 7.57 -0.42 0.08
C ALA A 226 6.44 -1.15 0.83
N ASN A 227 5.19 -0.80 0.51
CA ASN A 227 4.02 -1.51 1.03
C ASN A 227 3.59 -2.57 0.02
N LEU A 228 4.30 -3.69 0.00
CA LEU A 228 4.21 -4.73 -1.01
C LEU A 228 3.98 -6.10 -0.39
N LEU A 229 3.43 -7.03 -1.15
CA LEU A 229 3.35 -8.42 -0.73
C LEU A 229 4.75 -9.03 -0.54
N ARG A 230 4.87 -10.00 0.38
CA ARG A 230 6.12 -10.69 0.72
C ARG A 230 6.98 -11.10 -0.49
N PRO A 231 6.46 -11.73 -1.56
CA PRO A 231 7.29 -12.14 -2.70
C PRO A 231 8.00 -10.96 -3.37
N LEU A 232 7.32 -9.81 -3.49
CA LEU A 232 7.90 -8.60 -4.07
C LEU A 232 8.92 -7.93 -3.15
N LEU A 233 8.73 -8.00 -1.82
CA LEU A 233 9.73 -7.53 -0.86
C LEU A 233 11.00 -8.39 -0.90
N LEU A 234 10.87 -9.69 -1.07
CA LEU A 234 12.01 -10.59 -1.28
C LEU A 234 12.70 -10.35 -2.63
N ASP A 235 11.94 -10.05 -3.69
CA ASP A 235 12.50 -9.62 -4.98
C ASP A 235 13.24 -8.29 -4.82
N LEU A 236 12.68 -7.34 -4.09
CA LEU A 236 13.30 -6.05 -3.77
C LEU A 236 14.63 -6.24 -3.02
N ALA A 237 14.66 -7.08 -1.98
CA ALA A 237 15.89 -7.37 -1.24
C ALA A 237 16.98 -7.95 -2.13
N ARG A 238 16.62 -8.83 -3.08
CA ARG A 238 17.57 -9.42 -4.04
C ARG A 238 18.06 -8.43 -5.10
N GLY A 239 17.16 -7.56 -5.57
CA GLY A 239 17.42 -6.62 -6.68
C GLY A 239 18.05 -5.30 -6.26
N MET A 240 18.02 -4.95 -4.97
CA MET A 240 18.57 -3.70 -4.46
C MET A 240 20.11 -3.72 -4.48
N PRO A 241 20.78 -2.77 -5.17
CA PRO A 241 22.23 -2.80 -5.34
C PRO A 241 22.98 -2.38 -4.09
N CYS A 242 22.43 -1.50 -3.27
CA CYS A 242 22.99 -1.05 -2.01
C CYS A 242 21.89 -0.77 -0.98
N ALA A 243 22.27 -0.69 0.30
CA ALA A 243 21.35 -0.38 1.38
C ALA A 243 20.91 1.08 1.33
N PRO A 244 19.61 1.39 1.43
CA PRO A 244 19.15 2.73 1.76
C PRO A 244 19.49 3.07 3.21
N SER A 245 19.44 4.34 3.58
CA SER A 245 19.61 4.75 4.99
C SER A 245 18.49 4.21 5.87
N GLN A 246 17.26 4.23 5.35
CA GLN A 246 16.05 3.76 6.04
C GLN A 246 15.18 2.99 5.04
N LEU A 247 14.57 1.90 5.49
CA LEU A 247 13.58 1.14 4.72
C LEU A 247 12.35 0.86 5.57
N LEU A 248 11.18 1.32 5.12
CA LEU A 248 9.89 0.98 5.69
C LEU A 248 9.23 -0.07 4.78
N ALA A 249 9.06 -1.29 5.27
CA ALA A 249 8.45 -2.39 4.53
C ALA A 249 7.13 -2.80 5.20
N GLY A 250 6.04 -2.75 4.45
CA GLY A 250 4.70 -3.17 4.86
C GLY A 250 4.09 -4.18 3.90
N GLY A 251 2.79 -4.52 4.10
CA GLY A 251 2.11 -5.53 3.30
C GLY A 251 2.44 -6.96 3.74
N LEU A 252 2.95 -7.12 4.96
CA LEU A 252 3.38 -8.39 5.52
C LEU A 252 2.36 -8.93 6.51
N LEU A 253 2.24 -10.25 6.56
CA LEU A 253 1.67 -10.93 7.71
C LEU A 253 2.73 -11.06 8.82
N ARG A 254 2.28 -11.23 10.06
CA ARG A 254 3.16 -11.32 11.23
C ARG A 254 4.25 -12.37 11.10
N ASP A 255 3.91 -13.54 10.59
CA ASP A 255 4.79 -14.68 10.41
C ASP A 255 5.79 -14.53 9.26
N GLN A 256 5.52 -13.60 8.34
CA GLN A 256 6.38 -13.30 7.18
C GLN A 256 7.50 -12.30 7.50
N VAL A 257 7.38 -11.55 8.60
CA VAL A 257 8.30 -10.44 8.91
C VAL A 257 9.74 -10.91 9.09
N ASP A 258 9.96 -11.98 9.84
CA ASP A 258 11.32 -12.45 10.14
C ASP A 258 12.07 -12.92 8.89
N GLU A 259 11.37 -13.54 7.93
CA GLU A 259 11.94 -13.92 6.63
C GLU A 259 12.38 -12.69 5.84
N VAL A 260 11.52 -11.65 5.78
CA VAL A 260 11.82 -10.42 5.04
C VAL A 260 12.94 -9.63 5.70
N VAL A 261 12.93 -9.50 7.03
CA VAL A 261 14.02 -8.88 7.80
C VAL A 261 15.34 -9.60 7.57
N GLY A 262 15.32 -10.94 7.61
CA GLY A 262 16.49 -11.78 7.32
C GLY A 262 17.05 -11.55 5.92
N ALA A 263 16.19 -11.50 4.90
CA ALA A 263 16.59 -11.28 3.51
C ALA A 263 17.29 -9.92 3.31
N PHE A 264 16.74 -8.84 3.88
CA PHE A 264 17.36 -7.51 3.83
C PHE A 264 18.63 -7.44 4.69
N GLY A 265 18.66 -8.13 5.84
CA GLY A 265 19.82 -8.19 6.72
C GLY A 265 21.00 -8.90 6.05
N GLU A 266 20.78 -10.09 5.51
CA GLU A 266 21.82 -10.91 4.85
C GLU A 266 22.38 -10.23 3.60
N ARG A 267 21.51 -9.61 2.82
CA ARG A 267 21.89 -9.03 1.52
C ARG A 267 22.51 -7.65 1.62
N LEU A 268 21.98 -6.81 2.52
CA LEU A 268 22.26 -5.37 2.58
C LEU A 268 22.78 -4.90 3.94
N GLY A 269 22.83 -5.76 4.96
CA GLY A 269 23.26 -5.40 6.30
C GLY A 269 22.23 -4.56 7.08
N LEU A 270 21.00 -4.42 6.57
CA LEU A 270 19.95 -3.68 7.26
C LEU A 270 19.53 -4.40 8.53
N ARG A 271 19.21 -3.63 9.57
CA ARG A 271 18.79 -4.14 10.87
C ARG A 271 17.41 -3.61 11.23
N GLU A 272 16.59 -4.45 11.85
CA GLU A 272 15.30 -4.03 12.39
C GLU A 272 15.49 -3.01 13.49
N ARG A 273 14.86 -1.86 13.32
CA ARG A 273 14.77 -0.79 14.31
C ARG A 273 13.44 -0.85 15.05
N GLU A 274 12.35 -1.08 14.32
CA GLU A 274 11.00 -1.12 14.87
C GLU A 274 10.10 -2.01 14.04
N ARG A 275 9.13 -2.65 14.71
CA ARG A 275 8.07 -3.45 14.11
C ARG A 275 6.73 -3.00 14.65
N ARG A 276 5.76 -2.84 13.76
CA ARG A 276 4.37 -2.55 14.12
C ARG A 276 3.44 -3.64 13.63
N VAL A 277 2.40 -3.88 14.42
CA VAL A 277 1.45 -4.97 14.17
C VAL A 277 0.04 -4.48 14.40
N SER A 278 -0.88 -4.85 13.50
CA SER A 278 -2.32 -4.60 13.62
C SER A 278 -3.09 -5.79 13.06
N GLY A 279 -3.80 -6.53 13.94
CA GLY A 279 -4.42 -7.80 13.55
C GLY A 279 -3.36 -8.78 13.06
N GLU A 280 -3.54 -9.37 11.90
CA GLU A 280 -2.58 -10.28 11.25
C GLU A 280 -1.46 -9.55 10.49
N TRP A 281 -1.63 -8.24 10.27
CA TRP A 281 -0.73 -7.44 9.45
C TRP A 281 0.42 -6.85 10.25
N ALA A 282 1.56 -6.67 9.57
CA ALA A 282 2.74 -6.06 10.13
C ALA A 282 3.44 -5.14 9.13
N ALA A 283 4.18 -4.18 9.67
CA ALA A 283 5.17 -3.39 8.96
C ALA A 283 6.45 -3.30 9.80
N VAL A 284 7.59 -3.16 9.14
CA VAL A 284 8.90 -3.12 9.76
C VAL A 284 9.70 -1.93 9.26
N TRP A 285 10.43 -1.32 10.17
CA TRP A 285 11.43 -0.29 9.88
C TRP A 285 12.82 -0.89 10.02
N LEU A 286 13.55 -0.89 8.92
CA LEU A 286 14.95 -1.32 8.85
C LEU A 286 15.86 -0.10 8.64
N THR A 287 17.03 -0.14 9.25
CA THR A 287 18.03 0.92 9.12
C THR A 287 19.40 0.35 8.81
N ASN A 288 20.17 1.11 8.07
CA ASN A 288 21.61 0.88 7.94
C ASN A 288 22.25 1.38 9.26
N ALA A 289 22.91 0.48 10.00
CA ALA A 289 23.48 0.73 11.31
C ALA A 289 24.79 1.53 11.24
#